data_b3fad54b3fa72c12aaeac7bd85396ba7
#
_entry.id   b3fad54b3fa72c12aaeac7bd85396ba7
#
_cell.length_a   1.000
_cell.length_b   1.000
_cell.length_c   1.000
_cell.angle_alpha   90.00
_cell.angle_beta   90.00
_cell.angle_gamma   90.00
#
_symmetry.space_group_name_H-M   'P 1'
#
loop_
_entity.id
_entity.type
_entity.pdbx_description
1 polymer ?
#
loop_
_entity_poly.entity_id
_entity_poly.type
_entity_poly.pdbx_seq_one_letter_code
_entity_poly.pdbx_strand_id
1 'polypeptide(L)'
;MYLTVGDYLKDVRTLLQDRIQPYRYSTASLIHGLNLVLLEVRRLRPDLLVGYLDTVPQYDWSDAASTLNPGTDDNGDDDDNPTWFETVPMEQQFRKALVHGISGYAMQRDQEDIEDERATADVMTFENMLTEVHATKGMQPPKG
;
A
#
# COMPACT_ATOMS: atom_id res chain seq x y z
N MET A 1 -11.06 4.20 12.85
CA MET A 1 -11.23 4.82 11.53
C MET A 1 -10.17 4.34 10.56
N TYR A 2 -10.57 3.98 9.38
CA TYR A 2 -9.64 3.49 8.38
C TYR A 2 -9.18 4.63 7.48
N LEU A 3 -7.95 4.49 6.99
CA LEU A 3 -7.41 5.43 6.02
C LEU A 3 -7.95 5.11 4.63
N THR A 4 -7.90 6.11 3.76
CA THR A 4 -8.32 5.91 2.37
C THR A 4 -7.16 5.45 1.50
N VAL A 5 -7.48 4.98 0.30
CA VAL A 5 -6.47 4.66 -0.70
C VAL A 5 -5.55 5.86 -0.92
N GLY A 6 -6.11 7.05 -1.04
CA GLY A 6 -5.31 8.26 -1.24
C GLY A 6 -4.31 8.52 -0.13
N ASP A 7 -4.70 8.25 1.11
CA ASP A 7 -3.79 8.43 2.24
C ASP A 7 -2.57 7.51 2.13
N TYR A 8 -2.80 6.27 1.76
CA TYR A 8 -1.71 5.31 1.58
C TYR A 8 -0.80 5.72 0.43
N LEU A 9 -1.39 6.16 -0.68
CA LEU A 9 -0.60 6.54 -1.84
C LEU A 9 0.26 7.77 -1.57
N LYS A 10 -0.26 8.72 -0.80
CA LYS A 10 0.54 9.88 -0.40
C LYS A 10 1.75 9.46 0.43
N ASP A 11 1.55 8.53 1.35
CA ASP A 11 2.63 8.05 2.17
C ASP A 11 3.67 7.28 1.35
N VAL A 12 3.20 6.47 0.41
CA VAL A 12 4.11 5.71 -0.46
C VAL A 12 4.95 6.64 -1.32
N ARG A 13 4.32 7.68 -1.89
CA ARG A 13 5.06 8.65 -2.70
C ARG A 13 6.09 9.40 -1.87
N THR A 14 5.79 9.68 -0.62
CA THR A 14 6.74 10.29 0.28
C THR A 14 7.93 9.36 0.54
N LEU A 15 7.66 8.08 0.78
CA LEU A 15 8.72 7.11 0.99
C LEU A 15 9.59 6.94 -0.25
N LEU A 16 8.98 6.90 -1.42
CA LEU A 16 9.70 6.75 -2.67
C LEU A 16 10.34 8.04 -3.16
N GLN A 17 10.03 9.16 -2.51
CA GLN A 17 10.47 10.49 -2.95
C GLN A 17 9.98 10.80 -4.37
N ASP A 18 8.76 10.35 -4.66
CA ASP A 18 8.16 10.44 -5.99
C ASP A 18 6.95 11.37 -5.93
N ARG A 19 7.17 12.61 -5.45
CA ARG A 19 6.08 13.54 -5.21
C ARG A 19 5.93 14.62 -6.27
N ILE A 20 6.93 14.75 -7.14
CA ILE A 20 6.93 15.78 -8.17
C ILE A 20 6.71 15.12 -9.51
N GLN A 21 5.83 15.71 -10.29
CA GLN A 21 5.52 15.18 -11.61
C GLN A 21 6.58 15.53 -12.63
N PRO A 22 6.78 14.70 -13.63
CA PRO A 22 6.04 13.43 -13.84
C PRO A 22 6.49 12.37 -12.86
N TYR A 23 5.53 11.58 -12.36
CA TYR A 23 5.86 10.54 -11.40
C TYR A 23 6.59 9.39 -12.06
N ARG A 24 7.55 8.84 -11.35
CA ARG A 24 8.24 7.63 -11.82
C ARG A 24 7.32 6.41 -11.74
N TYR A 25 6.53 6.34 -10.65
CA TYR A 25 5.61 5.23 -10.46
C TYR A 25 4.20 5.75 -10.68
N SER A 26 3.49 5.16 -11.64
CA SER A 26 2.12 5.59 -11.92
C SER A 26 1.21 5.27 -10.74
N THR A 27 0.14 6.01 -10.62
CA THR A 27 -0.87 5.74 -9.60
C THR A 27 -1.41 4.33 -9.77
N ALA A 28 -1.63 3.88 -11.00
CA ALA A 28 -2.09 2.53 -11.27
C ALA A 28 -1.11 1.47 -10.72
N SER A 29 0.19 1.70 -10.85
CA SER A 29 1.18 0.78 -10.29
C SER A 29 1.14 0.73 -8.77
N LEU A 30 0.94 1.87 -8.12
CA LEU A 30 0.83 1.91 -6.67
C LEU A 30 -0.45 1.23 -6.19
N ILE A 31 -1.55 1.40 -6.91
CA ILE A 31 -2.80 0.71 -6.59
C ILE A 31 -2.63 -0.80 -6.74
N HIS A 32 -1.93 -1.22 -7.79
CA HIS A 32 -1.64 -2.65 -7.96
C HIS A 32 -0.82 -3.18 -6.78
N GLY A 33 0.16 -2.40 -6.32
CA GLY A 33 0.94 -2.76 -5.14
C GLY A 33 0.07 -2.89 -3.89
N LEU A 34 -0.86 -1.96 -3.70
CA LEU A 34 -1.80 -2.03 -2.59
C LEU A 34 -2.63 -3.30 -2.65
N ASN A 35 -3.12 -3.64 -3.83
CA ASN A 35 -3.92 -4.86 -4.02
C ASN A 35 -3.11 -6.11 -3.65
N LEU A 36 -1.85 -6.16 -4.06
CA LEU A 36 -0.98 -7.29 -3.69
C LEU A 36 -0.71 -7.34 -2.19
N VAL A 37 -0.52 -6.18 -1.57
CA VAL A 37 -0.31 -6.10 -0.14
C VAL A 37 -1.52 -6.67 0.62
N LEU A 38 -2.72 -6.33 0.19
CA LEU A 38 -3.92 -6.83 0.87
C LEU A 38 -4.05 -8.34 0.73
N LEU A 39 -3.68 -8.89 -0.42
CA LEU A 39 -3.69 -10.34 -0.59
C LEU A 39 -2.64 -11.01 0.32
N GLU A 40 -1.48 -10.39 0.49
CA GLU A 40 -0.46 -10.91 1.39
C GLU A 40 -0.87 -10.79 2.85
N VAL A 41 -1.55 -9.71 3.22
CA VAL A 41 -2.08 -9.57 4.58
C VAL A 41 -3.02 -10.73 4.88
N ARG A 42 -3.91 -11.06 3.94
CA ARG A 42 -4.83 -12.16 4.15
C ARG A 42 -4.09 -13.49 4.27
N ARG A 43 -3.02 -13.66 3.51
CA ARG A 43 -2.24 -14.89 3.57
C ARG A 43 -1.49 -15.02 4.89
N LEU A 44 -0.86 -13.92 5.33
CA LEU A 44 -0.02 -13.94 6.54
C LEU A 44 -0.81 -13.77 7.81
N ARG A 45 -1.82 -12.95 7.78
CA ARG A 45 -2.62 -12.61 8.96
C ARG A 45 -4.10 -12.49 8.61
N PRO A 46 -4.75 -13.64 8.36
CA PRO A 46 -6.18 -13.60 8.02
C PRO A 46 -7.05 -12.99 9.12
N ASP A 47 -6.56 -12.96 10.36
CA ASP A 47 -7.30 -12.34 11.45
C ASP A 47 -7.52 -10.85 11.25
N LEU A 48 -6.67 -10.18 10.46
CA LEU A 48 -6.83 -8.76 10.21
C LEU A 48 -7.92 -8.46 9.17
N LEU A 49 -8.29 -9.46 8.38
CA LEU A 49 -9.30 -9.29 7.35
C LEU A 49 -10.45 -10.30 7.52
N VAL A 50 -10.88 -10.47 8.77
CA VAL A 50 -11.91 -11.46 9.10
C VAL A 50 -13.19 -11.24 8.28
N GLY A 51 -13.60 -10.00 8.09
CA GLY A 51 -14.79 -9.70 7.32
C GLY A 51 -14.65 -9.94 5.82
N TYR A 52 -13.43 -10.28 5.35
CA TYR A 52 -13.12 -10.38 3.93
C TYR A 52 -12.45 -11.70 3.58
N LEU A 53 -12.77 -12.76 4.33
CA LEU A 53 -12.13 -14.06 4.09
C LEU A 53 -12.45 -14.64 2.71
N ASP A 54 -13.65 -14.39 2.22
CA ASP A 54 -14.04 -14.89 0.91
C ASP A 54 -13.59 -13.97 -0.21
N THR A 55 -13.56 -12.68 0.03
CA THR A 55 -13.25 -11.70 -1.01
C THR A 55 -12.40 -10.60 -0.41
N VAL A 56 -11.13 -10.58 -0.74
CA VAL A 56 -10.23 -9.53 -0.28
C VAL A 56 -10.53 -8.25 -1.06
N PRO A 57 -10.62 -7.09 -0.39
CA PRO A 57 -10.85 -5.84 -1.11
C PRO A 57 -9.77 -5.59 -2.15
N GLN A 58 -10.17 -5.23 -3.34
CA GLN A 58 -9.28 -4.91 -4.44
C GLN A 58 -9.78 -3.61 -5.07
N TYR A 59 -8.85 -2.77 -5.47
CA TYR A 59 -9.19 -1.45 -5.97
C TYR A 59 -8.81 -1.32 -7.43
N ASP A 60 -9.67 -0.69 -8.20
CA ASP A 60 -9.43 -0.45 -9.61
C ASP A 60 -9.06 0.99 -9.81
N TRP A 61 -8.09 1.23 -10.68
CA TRP A 61 -7.71 2.57 -11.04
C TRP A 61 -7.75 2.72 -12.55
N SER A 62 -8.42 3.75 -13.02
CA SER A 62 -8.46 4.08 -14.43
C SER A 62 -8.26 5.57 -14.55
N ASP A 63 -7.27 5.98 -15.32
CA ASP A 63 -7.05 7.40 -15.58
C ASP A 63 -8.26 8.04 -16.24
N ALA A 64 -9.03 7.27 -16.99
CA ALA A 64 -10.23 7.77 -17.62
C ALA A 64 -11.33 8.15 -16.63
N ALA A 65 -11.25 7.64 -15.39
CA ALA A 65 -12.20 8.00 -14.37
C ALA A 65 -11.89 9.35 -13.72
N SER A 66 -10.69 9.87 -13.94
CA SER A 66 -10.33 11.21 -13.47
C SER A 66 -10.94 12.20 -14.46
N THR A 67 -11.74 13.11 -13.96
CA THR A 67 -12.58 13.90 -14.86
C THR A 67 -11.98 15.21 -15.33
N LEU A 68 -11.08 15.79 -14.53
CA LEU A 68 -10.58 17.11 -14.87
C LEU A 68 -9.36 17.08 -15.76
N ASN A 69 -8.35 16.34 -15.41
CA ASN A 69 -7.11 16.33 -16.19
C ASN A 69 -6.56 14.92 -16.25
N PRO A 70 -7.17 14.03 -17.01
CA PRO A 70 -6.71 12.67 -17.09
C PRO A 70 -5.25 12.63 -17.55
N GLY A 71 -4.40 11.94 -16.79
CA GLY A 71 -3.01 11.80 -17.19
C GLY A 71 -2.09 12.93 -16.77
N THR A 72 -2.61 13.98 -16.20
CA THR A 72 -1.72 14.95 -15.59
C THR A 72 -1.72 14.70 -14.14
N ASP A 73 -0.81 14.85 -13.51
CA ASP A 73 -0.67 14.53 -12.24
C ASP A 73 -0.43 15.56 -11.36
N ASP A 74 -1.02 16.66 -11.39
CA ASP A 74 -0.94 17.56 -10.33
C ASP A 74 -1.76 17.00 -9.23
N ASN A 75 -1.68 17.48 -8.07
CA ASN A 75 -2.33 16.91 -6.93
C ASN A 75 -3.83 16.85 -7.03
N GLY A 76 -4.40 17.56 -7.96
CA GLY A 76 -5.84 17.57 -8.12
C GLY A 76 -6.38 16.42 -8.92
N ASP A 77 -5.57 15.87 -9.83
CA ASP A 77 -6.09 14.89 -10.76
C ASP A 77 -6.44 13.57 -10.11
N ASP A 78 -5.61 13.11 -9.19
CA ASP A 78 -5.90 11.85 -8.50
C ASP A 78 -7.11 12.03 -7.59
N ASP A 79 -7.30 13.20 -7.04
CA ASP A 79 -8.41 13.47 -6.16
C ASP A 79 -9.76 13.42 -6.87
N ASP A 80 -9.77 13.47 -8.20
CA ASP A 80 -11.01 13.37 -8.96
C ASP A 80 -11.46 11.92 -9.13
N ASN A 81 -10.58 10.98 -8.86
CA ASN A 81 -10.93 9.57 -9.10
C ASN A 81 -11.61 9.00 -7.85
N PRO A 82 -12.80 8.40 -7.99
CA PRO A 82 -13.52 7.87 -6.83
C PRO A 82 -12.73 6.88 -6.01
N THR A 83 -11.85 6.11 -6.61
CA THR A 83 -11.04 5.13 -5.90
C THR A 83 -10.15 5.79 -4.85
N TRP A 84 -9.74 7.03 -5.08
CA TRP A 84 -8.89 7.77 -4.15
C TRP A 84 -9.53 7.86 -2.76
N PHE A 85 -10.85 7.93 -2.70
CA PHE A 85 -11.58 8.12 -1.45
C PHE A 85 -12.10 6.83 -0.84
N GLU A 86 -11.89 5.69 -1.48
CA GLU A 86 -12.33 4.42 -0.90
C GLU A 86 -11.46 4.08 0.30
N THR A 87 -12.06 3.52 1.35
CA THR A 87 -11.33 3.17 2.55
C THR A 87 -10.63 1.82 2.40
N VAL A 88 -9.50 1.70 3.08
CA VAL A 88 -8.76 0.45 3.15
C VAL A 88 -9.03 -0.14 4.54
N PRO A 89 -9.62 -1.35 4.64
CA PRO A 89 -10.06 -1.88 5.93
C PRO A 89 -8.93 -2.46 6.77
N MET A 90 -7.93 -1.62 7.04
CA MET A 90 -6.80 -1.99 7.87
C MET A 90 -6.62 -0.94 8.94
N GLU A 91 -6.37 -1.38 10.16
CA GLU A 91 -6.16 -0.45 11.25
C GLU A 91 -4.89 0.34 11.06
N GLN A 92 -4.89 1.57 11.57
CA GLN A 92 -3.78 2.50 11.34
C GLN A 92 -2.47 2.03 11.95
N GLN A 93 -2.52 1.16 12.93
CA GLN A 93 -1.28 0.64 13.50
C GLN A 93 -0.46 -0.14 12.47
N PHE A 94 -1.07 -0.61 11.38
CA PHE A 94 -0.37 -1.31 10.31
C PHE A 94 -0.04 -0.40 9.13
N ARG A 95 -0.29 0.89 9.25
CA ARG A 95 -0.09 1.85 8.16
C ARG A 95 1.33 1.79 7.60
N LYS A 96 2.32 1.83 8.48
CA LYS A 96 3.71 1.84 8.04
C LYS A 96 4.10 0.53 7.34
N ALA A 97 3.61 -0.58 7.85
CA ALA A 97 3.87 -1.87 7.21
C ALA A 97 3.31 -1.90 5.80
N LEU A 98 2.08 -1.46 5.62
CA LEU A 98 1.46 -1.44 4.30
C LEU A 98 2.20 -0.51 3.34
N VAL A 99 2.64 0.64 3.82
CA VAL A 99 3.39 1.58 2.98
C VAL A 99 4.67 0.93 2.45
N HIS A 100 5.41 0.22 3.29
CA HIS A 100 6.60 -0.49 2.83
C HIS A 100 6.25 -1.60 1.84
N GLY A 101 5.16 -2.31 2.07
CA GLY A 101 4.71 -3.35 1.15
C GLY A 101 4.35 -2.81 -0.23
N ILE A 102 3.60 -1.72 -0.26
CA ILE A 102 3.20 -1.09 -1.53
C ILE A 102 4.43 -0.61 -2.28
N SER A 103 5.35 0.05 -1.57
CA SER A 103 6.59 0.53 -2.16
C SER A 103 7.40 -0.62 -2.75
N GLY A 104 7.54 -1.70 -2.01
CA GLY A 104 8.30 -2.86 -2.47
C GLY A 104 7.72 -3.50 -3.71
N TYR A 105 6.41 -3.71 -3.72
CA TYR A 105 5.77 -4.33 -4.88
C TYR A 105 5.78 -3.42 -6.10
N ALA A 106 5.64 -2.10 -5.90
CA ALA A 106 5.74 -1.16 -7.02
C ALA A 106 7.14 -1.18 -7.64
N MET A 107 8.17 -1.23 -6.82
CA MET A 107 9.55 -1.28 -7.31
C MET A 107 9.85 -2.59 -8.03
N GLN A 108 9.33 -3.71 -7.54
CA GLN A 108 9.50 -5.00 -8.22
C GLN A 108 8.90 -4.97 -9.62
N ARG A 109 7.78 -4.30 -9.76
CA ARG A 109 7.12 -4.20 -11.04
C ARG A 109 7.91 -3.36 -12.05
N ASP A 110 8.70 -2.43 -11.55
CA ASP A 110 9.49 -1.55 -12.41
C ASP A 110 10.65 -2.27 -13.10
N GLN A 111 11.08 -3.39 -12.55
CA GLN A 111 12.07 -4.25 -13.17
C GLN A 111 13.44 -3.61 -13.46
N GLU A 112 13.81 -2.61 -12.70
CA GLU A 112 15.14 -2.05 -12.82
C GLU A 112 16.06 -2.71 -11.79
N ASP A 113 17.24 -3.14 -12.24
CA ASP A 113 18.15 -3.89 -11.38
C ASP A 113 18.52 -3.16 -10.10
N ILE A 114 18.70 -1.86 -10.18
CA ILE A 114 19.09 -1.05 -9.03
C ILE A 114 18.04 -1.11 -7.92
N GLU A 115 16.79 -1.30 -8.30
CA GLU A 115 15.69 -1.26 -7.34
C GLU A 115 15.39 -2.62 -6.70
N ASP A 116 15.99 -3.70 -7.22
CA ASP A 116 15.63 -5.03 -6.74
C ASP A 116 15.96 -5.26 -5.28
N GLU A 117 17.13 -4.84 -4.82
CA GLU A 117 17.51 -5.03 -3.42
C GLU A 117 16.63 -4.20 -2.51
N ARG A 118 16.33 -2.98 -2.91
CA ARG A 118 15.47 -2.10 -2.13
C ARG A 118 14.04 -2.62 -2.09
N ALA A 119 13.56 -3.12 -3.23
CA ALA A 119 12.24 -3.71 -3.31
C ALA A 119 12.12 -4.91 -2.38
N THR A 120 13.11 -5.79 -2.41
CA THR A 120 13.11 -6.97 -1.54
C THR A 120 13.15 -6.55 -0.08
N ALA A 121 13.98 -5.56 0.25
CA ALA A 121 14.08 -5.06 1.63
C ALA A 121 12.74 -4.48 2.10
N ASP A 122 12.05 -3.74 1.24
CA ASP A 122 10.75 -3.16 1.61
C ASP A 122 9.68 -4.24 1.82
N VAL A 123 9.65 -5.26 0.97
CA VAL A 123 8.69 -6.36 1.13
C VAL A 123 9.00 -7.13 2.43
N MET A 124 10.26 -7.38 2.72
CA MET A 124 10.64 -8.05 3.96
C MET A 124 10.28 -7.20 5.17
N THR A 125 10.47 -5.89 5.09
CA THR A 125 10.09 -4.97 6.17
C THR A 125 8.59 -5.03 6.40
N PHE A 126 7.80 -5.04 5.34
CA PHE A 126 6.35 -5.17 5.42
C PHE A 126 5.97 -6.47 6.15
N GLU A 127 6.52 -7.59 5.71
CA GLU A 127 6.18 -8.89 6.31
C GLU A 127 6.59 -8.96 7.76
N ASN A 128 7.78 -8.47 8.07
CA ASN A 128 8.28 -8.49 9.44
C ASN A 128 7.46 -7.59 10.35
N MET A 129 7.13 -6.39 9.90
CA MET A 129 6.33 -5.48 10.70
C MET A 129 4.93 -6.02 10.94
N LEU A 130 4.35 -6.64 9.92
CA LEU A 130 3.01 -7.19 10.03
C LEU A 130 2.95 -8.32 11.06
N THR A 131 3.93 -9.20 11.05
CA THR A 131 3.94 -10.37 11.93
C THR A 131 4.55 -10.05 13.29
N GLU A 132 5.55 -9.19 13.33
CA GLU A 132 6.22 -8.85 14.57
C GLU A 132 5.36 -8.05 15.53
N VAL A 133 4.57 -7.13 15.02
CA VAL A 133 3.66 -6.36 15.87
C VAL A 133 2.73 -7.31 16.61
N HIS A 134 2.20 -8.30 15.90
CA HIS A 134 1.33 -9.29 16.51
C HIS A 134 2.09 -10.10 17.56
N ALA A 135 3.26 -10.61 17.21
CA ALA A 135 4.05 -11.42 18.12
C ALA A 135 4.42 -10.65 19.39
N THR A 136 4.81 -9.39 19.23
CA THR A 136 5.18 -8.58 20.39
C THR A 136 4.01 -8.37 21.32
N LYS A 137 2.84 -8.11 20.78
CA LYS A 137 1.66 -7.90 21.63
C LYS A 137 1.18 -9.19 22.27
N GLY A 138 1.24 -10.29 21.54
CA GLY A 138 0.74 -11.55 22.04
C GLY A 138 1.70 -12.28 22.94
N MET A 139 2.98 -11.95 22.83
CA MET A 139 4.00 -12.71 23.51
C MET A 139 4.85 -11.89 24.44
N GLN A 140 4.27 -10.85 24.98
CA GLN A 140 4.98 -10.04 25.95
C GLN A 140 5.44 -10.96 27.08
N PRO A 141 6.72 -11.22 27.22
CA PRO A 141 7.14 -12.18 28.22
C PRO A 141 6.94 -11.62 29.62
N PRO A 142 6.58 -12.46 30.55
CA PRO A 142 6.49 -12.01 31.92
C PRO A 142 7.88 -11.62 32.37
N LYS A 143 7.95 -10.61 33.18
CA LYS A 143 9.20 -10.21 33.76
C LYS A 143 9.50 -11.19 34.84
N GLY A 144 10.41 -11.99 34.56
CA GLY A 144 10.69 -13.06 35.47
C GLY A 144 11.78 -12.79 36.34
#